data_a7b38176aa7de2db40c07b9bddb74daa
#
_entry.id   a7b38176aa7de2db40c07b9bddb74daa
#
_cell.length_a   1.000
_cell.length_b   1.000
_cell.length_c   1.000
_cell.angle_alpha   90.00
_cell.angle_beta   90.00
_cell.angle_gamma   90.00
#
_symmetry.space_group_name_H-M   'P 1'
#
loop_
_entity.id
_entity.type
_entity.pdbx_description
1 polymer ?
#
loop_
_entity_poly.entity_id
_entity_poly.type
_entity_poly.pdbx_seq_one_letter_code
_entity_poly.pdbx_strand_id
1 'polypeptide(L)'
;MAYDQLKLERQLCFRLYTASRLTTQTYEPFLKQLGITYTQYLVLLVLWEKDDQPINDIGKTLLLGINTISPLIKRMEAQDLVARHNNDKDKRQQLVYLTPKGKEMKEKAAKIPGYMLDAMNENNVDAEALSKLIPVLDDYIQKLKEIE
;
A
#
# COMPACT_ATOMS: atom_id res chain seq x y z
N MET A 1 -31.69 -22.40 -18.04
CA MET A 1 -31.55 -20.96 -17.81
C MET A 1 -30.08 -20.64 -17.57
N ALA A 2 -29.57 -19.71 -18.32
CA ALA A 2 -28.22 -19.25 -18.09
C ALA A 2 -28.21 -18.28 -16.92
N TYR A 3 -27.37 -18.50 -15.93
CA TYR A 3 -27.16 -17.58 -14.81
C TYR A 3 -26.21 -16.46 -15.26
N ASP A 4 -26.72 -15.53 -16.07
CA ASP A 4 -25.93 -14.43 -16.64
C ASP A 4 -25.24 -13.57 -15.59
N GLN A 5 -25.87 -13.45 -14.41
CA GLN A 5 -25.30 -12.70 -13.29
C GLN A 5 -24.03 -13.36 -12.70
N LEU A 6 -23.76 -14.62 -13.00
CA LEU A 6 -22.58 -15.34 -12.54
C LEU A 6 -21.45 -15.37 -13.59
N LYS A 7 -21.65 -14.79 -14.75
CA LYS A 7 -20.59 -14.70 -15.77
C LYS A 7 -19.47 -13.77 -15.27
N LEU A 8 -18.24 -14.23 -15.41
CA LEU A 8 -17.05 -13.49 -14.98
C LEU A 8 -16.94 -12.13 -15.65
N GLU A 9 -17.28 -12.05 -16.93
CA GLU A 9 -17.27 -10.80 -17.70
C GLU A 9 -18.18 -9.70 -17.13
N ARG A 10 -19.17 -10.07 -16.31
CA ARG A 10 -20.10 -9.14 -15.66
C ARG A 10 -19.69 -8.75 -14.25
N GLN A 11 -18.56 -9.29 -13.74
CA GLN A 11 -18.10 -9.02 -12.38
C GLN A 11 -17.18 -7.81 -12.33
N LEU A 12 -17.65 -6.70 -11.74
CA LEU A 12 -16.81 -5.53 -11.46
C LEU A 12 -15.68 -5.87 -10.49
N CYS A 13 -16.01 -6.63 -9.43
CA CYS A 13 -15.04 -7.00 -8.40
C CYS A 13 -13.87 -7.80 -8.95
N PHE A 14 -14.09 -8.65 -9.96
CA PHE A 14 -13.01 -9.36 -10.65
C PHE A 14 -12.04 -8.38 -11.33
N ARG A 15 -12.56 -7.33 -11.96
CA ARG A 15 -11.73 -6.31 -12.61
C ARG A 15 -10.91 -5.52 -11.60
N LEU A 16 -11.51 -5.14 -10.47
CA LEU A 16 -10.81 -4.44 -9.40
C LEU A 16 -9.70 -5.33 -8.79
N TYR A 17 -10.01 -6.58 -8.52
CA TYR A 17 -9.04 -7.57 -8.03
C TYR A 17 -7.87 -7.75 -9.00
N THR A 18 -8.18 -7.96 -10.27
CA THR A 18 -7.18 -8.20 -11.31
C THR A 18 -6.33 -6.95 -11.55
N ALA A 19 -6.96 -5.78 -11.65
CA ALA A 19 -6.25 -4.52 -11.83
C ALA A 19 -5.28 -4.25 -10.66
N SER A 20 -5.73 -4.46 -9.43
CA SER A 20 -4.88 -4.32 -8.23
C SER A 20 -3.68 -5.26 -8.28
N ARG A 21 -3.91 -6.54 -8.58
CA ARG A 21 -2.85 -7.54 -8.64
C ARG A 21 -1.83 -7.25 -9.72
N LEU A 22 -2.28 -6.90 -10.92
CA LEU A 22 -1.39 -6.59 -12.06
C LEU A 22 -0.63 -5.28 -11.83
N THR A 23 -1.26 -4.27 -11.23
CA THR A 23 -0.60 -3.03 -10.83
C THR A 23 0.52 -3.31 -9.84
N THR A 24 0.26 -4.11 -8.81
CA THR A 24 1.26 -4.51 -7.82
C THR A 24 2.44 -5.24 -8.47
N GLN A 25 2.17 -6.14 -9.41
CA GLN A 25 3.22 -6.83 -10.18
C GLN A 25 4.08 -5.86 -10.99
N THR A 26 3.50 -4.80 -11.52
CA THR A 26 4.25 -3.78 -12.26
C THR A 26 5.24 -3.03 -11.36
N TYR A 27 4.94 -2.87 -10.07
CA TYR A 27 5.86 -2.30 -9.09
C TYR A 27 7.03 -3.21 -8.74
N GLU A 28 6.87 -4.53 -8.86
CA GLU A 28 7.86 -5.51 -8.36
C GLU A 28 9.31 -5.25 -8.82
N PRO A 29 9.61 -4.99 -10.11
CA PRO A 29 11.00 -4.76 -10.53
C PRO A 29 11.67 -3.60 -9.81
N PHE A 30 10.93 -2.54 -9.54
CA PHE A 30 11.45 -1.34 -8.86
C PHE A 30 11.61 -1.58 -7.36
N LEU A 31 10.63 -2.22 -6.73
CA LEU A 31 10.66 -2.53 -5.30
C LEU A 31 11.72 -3.59 -4.98
N LYS A 32 11.93 -4.55 -5.87
CA LYS A 32 12.95 -5.59 -5.70
C LYS A 32 14.35 -5.01 -5.64
N GLN A 33 14.63 -3.95 -6.38
CA GLN A 33 15.90 -3.21 -6.30
C GLN A 33 16.13 -2.61 -4.91
N LEU A 34 15.06 -2.26 -4.21
CA LEU A 34 15.09 -1.74 -2.85
C LEU A 34 15.03 -2.85 -1.79
N GLY A 35 14.79 -4.10 -2.19
CA GLY A 35 14.67 -5.23 -1.29
C GLY A 35 13.36 -5.23 -0.48
N ILE A 36 12.31 -4.61 -0.98
CA ILE A 36 11.02 -4.49 -0.28
C ILE A 36 9.86 -5.02 -1.11
N THR A 37 8.77 -5.39 -0.44
CA THR A 37 7.49 -5.76 -1.05
C THR A 37 6.59 -4.52 -1.21
N TYR A 38 5.51 -4.65 -1.98
CA TYR A 38 4.55 -3.56 -2.16
C TYR A 38 3.90 -3.15 -0.83
N THR A 39 3.52 -4.09 0.02
CA THR A 39 2.93 -3.77 1.33
C THR A 39 3.92 -3.08 2.26
N GLN A 40 5.19 -3.44 2.22
CA GLN A 40 6.25 -2.72 2.94
C GLN A 40 6.44 -1.30 2.39
N TYR A 41 6.38 -1.13 1.08
CA TYR A 41 6.39 0.18 0.45
C TYR A 41 5.24 1.07 0.95
N LEU A 42 4.03 0.52 1.07
CA LEU A 42 2.88 1.26 1.62
C LEU A 42 3.12 1.74 3.06
N VAL A 43 3.69 0.90 3.91
CA VAL A 43 4.06 1.29 5.29
C VAL A 43 5.09 2.42 5.27
N LEU A 44 6.11 2.30 4.41
CA LEU A 44 7.13 3.34 4.27
C LEU A 44 6.54 4.68 3.78
N LEU A 45 5.59 4.64 2.83
CA LEU A 45 4.88 5.84 2.38
C LEU A 45 4.19 6.55 3.54
N VAL A 46 3.51 5.80 4.41
CA VAL A 46 2.85 6.35 5.59
C VAL A 46 3.86 7.00 6.54
N LEU A 47 4.99 6.31 6.81
CA LEU A 47 6.02 6.81 7.73
C LEU A 47 6.87 7.94 7.14
N TRP A 48 7.08 7.96 5.82
CA TRP A 48 7.76 9.09 5.17
C TRP A 48 6.94 10.37 5.19
N GLU A 49 5.62 10.25 5.24
CA GLU A 49 4.72 11.39 5.38
C GLU A 49 4.66 11.86 6.84
N LYS A 50 4.51 10.93 7.77
CA LYS A 50 4.51 11.19 9.20
C LYS A 50 5.18 10.03 9.94
N ASP A 51 6.39 10.26 10.40
CA ASP A 51 7.17 9.28 11.16
C ASP A 51 6.63 9.10 12.59
N ASP A 52 7.07 8.04 13.23
CA ASP A 52 6.79 7.76 14.64
C ASP A 52 5.29 7.71 14.98
N GLN A 53 4.63 6.71 14.46
CA GLN A 53 3.18 6.50 14.60
C GLN A 53 2.85 5.21 15.35
N PRO A 54 1.71 5.17 16.08
CA PRO A 54 1.19 3.92 16.61
C PRO A 54 0.96 2.89 15.49
N ILE A 55 1.31 1.64 15.75
CA ILE A 55 1.12 0.55 14.77
C ILE A 55 -0.35 0.45 14.31
N ASN A 56 -1.30 0.67 15.23
CA ASN A 56 -2.73 0.63 14.90
C ASN A 56 -3.13 1.76 13.94
N ASP A 57 -2.52 2.93 14.04
CA ASP A 57 -2.80 4.06 13.15
C ASP A 57 -2.30 3.79 11.73
N ILE A 58 -1.13 3.16 11.60
CA ILE A 58 -0.61 2.70 10.31
C ILE A 58 -1.59 1.70 9.68
N GLY A 59 -2.06 0.73 10.46
CA GLY A 59 -3.05 -0.25 10.01
C GLY A 59 -4.35 0.40 9.55
N LYS A 60 -4.86 1.37 10.30
CA LYS A 60 -6.08 2.13 9.93
C LYS A 60 -5.89 2.90 8.62
N THR A 61 -4.76 3.57 8.45
CA THR A 61 -4.46 4.33 7.22
C THR A 61 -4.43 3.41 6.01
N LEU A 62 -3.84 2.22 6.15
CA LEU A 62 -3.71 1.25 5.06
C LEU A 62 -4.91 0.31 4.94
N LEU A 63 -5.89 0.41 5.83
CA LEU A 63 -7.04 -0.51 5.91
C LEU A 63 -6.61 -1.98 6.07
N LEU A 64 -5.57 -2.20 6.86
CA LEU A 64 -5.04 -3.51 7.21
C LEU A 64 -5.28 -3.80 8.70
N GLY A 65 -5.82 -4.98 9.00
CA GLY A 65 -6.03 -5.42 10.37
C GLY A 65 -4.72 -5.70 11.11
N ILE A 66 -4.79 -5.74 12.43
CA ILE A 66 -3.61 -5.97 13.29
C ILE A 66 -2.93 -7.31 12.97
N ASN A 67 -3.70 -8.33 12.60
CA ASN A 67 -3.17 -9.65 12.24
C ASN A 67 -2.33 -9.62 10.95
N THR A 68 -2.50 -8.61 10.11
CA THR A 68 -1.73 -8.39 8.87
C THR A 68 -0.59 -7.42 9.11
N ILE A 69 -0.86 -6.29 9.77
CA ILE A 69 0.13 -5.22 9.95
C ILE A 69 1.25 -5.62 10.93
N SER A 70 0.93 -6.33 12.00
CA SER A 70 1.92 -6.69 13.02
C SER A 70 3.04 -7.59 12.48
N PRO A 71 2.75 -8.69 11.76
CA PRO A 71 3.81 -9.49 11.13
C PRO A 71 4.58 -8.71 10.06
N LEU A 72 3.92 -7.80 9.34
CA LEU A 72 4.55 -6.96 8.33
C LEU A 72 5.61 -6.04 8.96
N ILE A 73 5.26 -5.35 10.03
CA ILE A 73 6.20 -4.49 10.79
C ILE A 73 7.36 -5.31 11.34
N LYS A 74 7.10 -6.50 11.88
CA LYS A 74 8.14 -7.39 12.39
C LYS A 74 9.16 -7.77 11.33
N ARG A 75 8.70 -8.07 10.11
CA ARG A 75 9.61 -8.34 8.98
C ARG A 75 10.42 -7.11 8.59
N MET A 76 9.80 -5.93 8.64
CA MET A 76 10.50 -4.66 8.33
C MET A 76 11.54 -4.32 9.40
N GLU A 77 11.30 -4.65 10.67
CA GLU A 77 12.30 -4.54 11.72
C GLU A 77 13.50 -5.47 11.45
N ALA A 78 13.23 -6.71 11.05
CA ALA A 78 14.30 -7.67 10.71
C ALA A 78 15.16 -7.19 9.53
N GLN A 79 14.59 -6.36 8.65
CA GLN A 79 15.31 -5.74 7.52
C GLN A 79 15.96 -4.40 7.89
N ASP A 80 15.86 -3.98 9.14
CA ASP A 80 16.40 -2.70 9.65
C ASP A 80 15.78 -1.46 8.96
N LEU A 81 14.53 -1.55 8.54
CA LEU A 81 13.80 -0.44 7.91
C LEU A 81 13.07 0.41 8.93
N VAL A 82 12.53 -0.23 9.96
CA VAL A 82 11.78 0.40 11.05
C VAL A 82 12.23 -0.19 12.38
N ALA A 83 11.93 0.52 13.44
CA ALA A 83 12.06 0.05 14.81
C ALA A 83 10.82 0.44 15.62
N ARG A 84 10.67 -0.14 16.78
CA ARG A 84 9.54 0.12 17.67
C ARG A 84 10.02 0.61 19.03
N HIS A 85 9.22 1.45 19.64
CA HIS A 85 9.38 1.81 21.06
C HIS A 85 8.01 1.95 21.72
N ASN A 86 7.98 1.85 23.04
CA ASN A 86 6.74 2.03 23.78
C ASN A 86 6.36 3.51 23.82
N ASN A 87 5.06 3.79 23.75
CA ASN A 87 4.57 5.13 23.98
C ASN A 87 4.67 5.48 25.46
N ASP A 88 5.38 6.57 25.81
CA ASP A 88 5.57 7.02 27.19
C ASP A 88 4.25 7.39 27.88
N LYS A 89 3.27 7.85 27.09
CA LYS A 89 1.94 8.24 27.58
C LYS A 89 0.97 7.07 27.72
N ASP A 90 1.12 6.02 26.91
CA ASP A 90 0.32 4.79 26.95
C ASP A 90 1.21 3.59 26.61
N LYS A 91 1.67 2.89 27.65
CA LYS A 91 2.58 1.74 27.52
C LYS A 91 1.98 0.55 26.74
N ARG A 92 0.65 0.55 26.52
CA ARG A 92 -0.01 -0.47 25.68
C ARG A 92 0.16 -0.22 24.20
N GLN A 93 0.50 1.02 23.82
CA GLN A 93 0.75 1.41 22.44
C GLN A 93 2.23 1.26 22.10
N GLN A 94 2.49 0.62 20.95
CA GLN A 94 3.81 0.63 20.34
C GLN A 94 3.85 1.62 19.19
N LEU A 95 4.87 2.46 19.21
CA LEU A 95 5.15 3.42 18.15
C LEU A 95 6.18 2.82 17.19
N VAL A 96 5.96 2.99 15.91
CA VAL A 96 6.84 2.54 14.82
C VAL A 96 7.49 3.75 14.19
N TYR A 97 8.80 3.71 14.02
CA TYR A 97 9.57 4.81 13.43
C TYR A 97 10.60 4.29 12.43
N LEU A 98 11.01 5.15 11.52
CA LEU A 98 12.01 4.84 10.50
C LEU A 98 13.41 4.79 11.11
N THR A 99 14.17 3.76 10.77
CA THR A 99 15.61 3.73 11.00
C THR A 99 16.33 4.67 10.03
N PRO A 100 17.64 4.97 10.22
CA PRO A 100 18.40 5.70 9.21
C PRO A 100 18.30 5.07 7.82
N LYS A 101 18.36 3.73 7.73
CA LYS A 101 18.19 3.00 6.46
C LYS A 101 16.81 3.25 5.84
N GLY A 102 15.74 3.20 6.65
CA GLY A 102 14.38 3.48 6.19
C GLY A 102 14.22 4.91 5.69
N LYS A 103 14.87 5.88 6.34
CA LYS A 103 14.87 7.28 5.91
C LYS A 103 15.61 7.49 4.60
N GLU A 104 16.80 6.90 4.45
CA GLU A 104 17.62 7.02 3.23
C GLU A 104 16.92 6.40 2.00
N MET A 105 16.15 5.35 2.21
CA MET A 105 15.42 4.68 1.14
C MET A 105 14.43 5.61 0.44
N LYS A 106 13.93 6.65 1.12
CA LYS A 106 13.00 7.63 0.58
C LYS A 106 13.49 8.26 -0.72
N GLU A 107 14.77 8.62 -0.80
CA GLU A 107 15.35 9.23 -2.00
C GLU A 107 15.31 8.31 -3.21
N LYS A 108 15.61 7.03 -2.99
CA LYS A 108 15.55 6.01 -4.05
C LYS A 108 14.10 5.74 -4.46
N ALA A 109 13.22 5.64 -3.48
CA ALA A 109 11.80 5.37 -3.70
C ALA A 109 11.08 6.53 -4.40
N ALA A 110 11.56 7.77 -4.24
CA ALA A 110 10.98 8.95 -4.89
C ALA A 110 10.97 8.87 -6.43
N LYS A 111 11.79 7.99 -7.01
CA LYS A 111 11.84 7.75 -8.46
C LYS A 111 10.76 6.77 -8.95
N ILE A 112 10.20 5.96 -8.05
CA ILE A 112 9.24 4.90 -8.42
C ILE A 112 8.00 5.43 -9.14
N PRO A 113 7.33 6.52 -8.67
CA PRO A 113 6.18 7.05 -9.40
C PRO A 113 6.49 7.42 -10.85
N GLY A 114 7.67 7.99 -11.11
CA GLY A 114 8.12 8.29 -12.46
C GLY A 114 8.30 7.03 -13.31
N TYR A 115 8.93 6.00 -12.78
CA TYR A 115 9.10 4.72 -13.47
C TYR A 115 7.76 4.05 -13.79
N MET A 116 6.81 4.15 -12.86
CA MET A 116 5.45 3.62 -13.10
C MET A 116 4.74 4.37 -14.21
N LEU A 117 4.87 5.70 -14.24
CA LEU A 117 4.29 6.52 -15.31
C LEU A 117 4.93 6.19 -16.67
N ASP A 118 6.24 6.03 -16.72
CA ASP A 118 6.95 5.64 -17.93
C ASP A 118 6.47 4.26 -18.42
N ALA A 119 6.35 3.28 -17.55
CA ALA A 119 5.84 1.96 -17.88
C ALA A 119 4.40 2.01 -18.41
N MET A 120 3.56 2.86 -17.87
CA MET A 120 2.20 3.09 -18.36
C MET A 120 2.22 3.69 -19.78
N ASN A 121 3.02 4.73 -20.00
CA ASN A 121 3.14 5.39 -21.27
C ASN A 121 3.66 4.45 -22.37
N GLU A 122 4.67 3.65 -22.07
CA GLU A 122 5.25 2.66 -23.00
C GLU A 122 4.23 1.59 -23.41
N ASN A 123 3.25 1.30 -22.56
CA ASN A 123 2.19 0.33 -22.83
C ASN A 123 0.87 0.98 -23.28
N ASN A 124 0.88 2.25 -23.65
CA ASN A 124 -0.28 3.01 -24.12
C ASN A 124 -1.43 3.04 -23.10
N VAL A 125 -1.11 3.05 -21.80
CA VAL A 125 -2.10 3.20 -20.75
C VAL A 125 -2.46 4.67 -20.60
N ASP A 126 -3.75 4.98 -20.61
CA ASP A 126 -4.25 6.33 -20.41
C ASP A 126 -4.22 6.67 -18.91
N ALA A 127 -3.08 7.20 -18.47
CA ALA A 127 -2.87 7.56 -17.05
C ALA A 127 -3.82 8.69 -16.61
N GLU A 128 -4.19 9.60 -17.52
CA GLU A 128 -5.15 10.68 -17.19
C GLU A 128 -6.53 10.11 -16.93
N ALA A 129 -7.00 9.19 -17.79
CA ALA A 129 -8.29 8.52 -17.58
C ALA A 129 -8.29 7.71 -16.26
N LEU A 130 -7.19 7.02 -15.94
CA LEU A 130 -7.06 6.26 -14.69
C LEU A 130 -7.07 7.19 -13.46
N SER A 131 -6.46 8.36 -13.54
CA SER A 131 -6.46 9.31 -12.42
C SER A 131 -7.86 9.76 -12.02
N LYS A 132 -8.80 9.77 -12.96
CA LYS A 132 -10.21 10.10 -12.72
C LYS A 132 -10.94 9.03 -11.89
N LEU A 133 -10.38 7.82 -11.77
CA LEU A 133 -10.91 6.77 -10.90
C LEU A 133 -10.63 7.03 -9.42
N ILE A 134 -9.63 7.83 -9.07
CA ILE A 134 -9.23 8.06 -7.68
C ILE A 134 -10.42 8.51 -6.83
N PRO A 135 -11.15 9.61 -7.15
CA PRO A 135 -12.28 10.02 -6.33
C PRO A 135 -13.44 8.99 -6.32
N VAL A 136 -13.63 8.26 -7.42
CA VAL A 136 -14.65 7.19 -7.50
C VAL A 136 -14.29 6.04 -6.56
N LEU A 137 -13.04 5.62 -6.55
CA LEU A 137 -12.54 4.56 -5.67
C LEU A 137 -12.52 4.99 -4.21
N ASP A 138 -12.15 6.23 -3.92
CA ASP A 138 -12.17 6.76 -2.55
C ASP A 138 -13.58 6.74 -1.96
N ASP A 139 -14.58 7.20 -2.72
CA ASP A 139 -15.99 7.14 -2.32
C ASP A 139 -16.46 5.69 -2.12
N TYR A 140 -16.11 4.81 -3.04
CA TYR A 140 -16.44 3.39 -2.97
C TYR A 140 -15.84 2.73 -1.73
N ILE A 141 -14.56 2.95 -1.47
CA ILE A 141 -13.86 2.42 -0.28
C ILE A 141 -14.52 2.95 0.99
N GLN A 142 -14.80 4.25 1.06
CA GLN A 142 -15.42 4.86 2.23
C GLN A 142 -16.79 4.23 2.53
N LYS A 143 -17.62 4.03 1.51
CA LYS A 143 -18.93 3.40 1.67
C LYS A 143 -18.84 1.93 2.07
N LEU A 144 -17.86 1.19 1.54
CA LEU A 144 -17.63 -0.21 1.93
C LEU A 144 -17.22 -0.34 3.40
N LYS A 145 -16.48 0.62 3.95
CA LYS A 145 -16.11 0.65 5.37
C LYS A 145 -17.31 0.76 6.30
N GLU A 146 -18.41 1.31 5.81
CA GLU A 146 -19.66 1.47 6.58
C GLU A 146 -20.55 0.22 6.52
N ILE A 147 -20.21 -0.76 5.69
CA ILE A 147 -20.91 -2.05 5.59
C ILE A 147 -20.29 -2.99 6.63
N GLU A 148 -20.98 -3.23 7.72
CA GLU A 148 -20.63 -4.22 8.74
C GLU A 148 -21.58 -5.41 8.70
#